data_11b26cf271c90569753be9a22d6ebc71
#
_entry.id   11b26cf271c90569753be9a22d6ebc71
#
_cell.length_a   1.000
_cell.length_b   1.000
_cell.length_c   1.000
_cell.angle_alpha   90.00
_cell.angle_beta   90.00
_cell.angle_gamma   90.00
#
_symmetry.space_group_name_H-M   'P 1'
#
loop_
_entity.id
_entity.type
_entity.pdbx_description
1 polymer ?
#
loop_
_entity_poly.entity_id
_entity_poly.type
_entity_poly.pdbx_seq_one_letter_code
_entity_poly.pdbx_strand_id
1 'polypeptide(L)'
;MSQLMASRRARLVLLLIVATGAITILAAQAAGSSLSYYLEPREYLADPTLEGTRVRVAGRVDGDTVVEVAGRPVAFEIFGDNDDRLAVTFEEGVVPNLFGPYALVVVEGRGVAGGVVADSLIIKHEDEFFSDTPPSDSISSHFVDPTEPADSPGSGE
;
A
#
# COMPACT_ATOMS: atom_id res chain seq x y z
N MET A 1 9.01 50.60 -21.89
CA MET A 1 9.33 49.21 -21.44
C MET A 1 10.29 48.44 -22.35
N SER A 2 10.72 48.99 -23.48
CA SER A 2 11.51 48.26 -24.50
C SER A 2 13.03 48.26 -24.31
N GLN A 3 13.59 49.06 -23.40
CA GLN A 3 15.04 49.20 -23.21
C GLN A 3 15.67 48.15 -22.24
N LEU A 4 14.85 47.49 -21.39
CA LEU A 4 15.35 46.48 -20.46
C LEU A 4 15.72 45.15 -21.18
N MET A 5 15.22 44.93 -22.38
CA MET A 5 15.53 43.71 -23.16
C MET A 5 16.83 43.83 -24.02
N ALA A 6 17.48 44.99 -24.05
CA ALA A 6 18.63 45.22 -24.94
C ALA A 6 19.95 44.71 -24.38
N SER A 7 20.11 44.53 -23.07
CA SER A 7 21.36 44.04 -22.48
C SER A 7 21.38 42.51 -22.35
N ARG A 8 22.50 41.89 -22.72
CA ARG A 8 22.70 40.43 -22.55
C ARG A 8 22.47 40.00 -21.09
N ARG A 9 22.85 40.85 -20.14
CA ARG A 9 22.67 40.58 -18.70
C ARG A 9 21.19 40.56 -18.30
N ALA A 10 20.38 41.49 -18.80
CA ALA A 10 18.95 41.55 -18.51
C ALA A 10 18.21 40.31 -19.06
N ARG A 11 18.58 39.82 -20.25
CA ARG A 11 18.01 38.59 -20.82
C ARG A 11 18.39 37.36 -19.99
N LEU A 12 19.64 37.27 -19.51
CA LEU A 12 20.08 36.16 -18.65
C LEU A 12 19.37 36.17 -17.30
N VAL A 13 19.18 37.35 -16.70
CA VAL A 13 18.43 37.47 -15.44
C VAL A 13 16.96 37.08 -15.64
N LEU A 14 16.34 37.52 -16.72
CA LEU A 14 14.94 37.12 -17.04
C LEU A 14 14.82 35.62 -17.25
N LEU A 15 15.73 34.99 -18.00
CA LEU A 15 15.75 33.57 -18.21
C LEU A 15 15.93 32.80 -16.89
N LEU A 16 16.81 33.30 -16.02
CA LEU A 16 17.04 32.71 -14.70
C LEU A 16 15.76 32.75 -13.85
N ILE A 17 15.08 33.88 -13.81
CA ILE A 17 13.81 34.04 -13.05
C ILE A 17 12.74 33.11 -13.59
N VAL A 18 12.58 33.02 -14.91
CA VAL A 18 11.59 32.12 -15.55
C VAL A 18 11.93 30.67 -15.27
N ALA A 19 13.20 30.27 -15.40
CA ALA A 19 13.64 28.91 -15.11
C ALA A 19 13.43 28.53 -13.65
N THR A 20 13.78 29.41 -12.71
CA THR A 20 13.58 29.20 -11.28
C THR A 20 12.08 29.08 -10.95
N GLY A 21 11.25 29.94 -11.53
CA GLY A 21 9.79 29.88 -11.37
C GLY A 21 9.21 28.58 -11.89
N ALA A 22 9.61 28.13 -13.08
CA ALA A 22 9.18 26.87 -13.65
C ALA A 22 9.59 25.67 -12.78
N ILE A 23 10.83 25.64 -12.30
CA ILE A 23 11.33 24.59 -11.41
C ILE A 23 10.55 24.57 -10.09
N THR A 24 10.25 25.73 -9.51
CA THR A 24 9.49 25.83 -8.27
C THR A 24 8.06 25.30 -8.44
N ILE A 25 7.40 25.63 -9.56
CA ILE A 25 6.04 25.13 -9.85
C ILE A 25 6.07 23.62 -10.05
N LEU A 26 7.04 23.08 -10.80
CA LEU A 26 7.17 21.65 -11.02
C LEU A 26 7.49 20.90 -9.72
N ALA A 27 8.35 21.46 -8.88
CA ALA A 27 8.67 20.89 -7.58
C ALA A 27 7.45 20.88 -6.64
N ALA A 28 6.64 21.94 -6.64
CA ALA A 28 5.41 22.00 -5.85
C ALA A 28 4.37 20.98 -6.34
N GLN A 29 4.22 20.78 -7.66
CA GLN A 29 3.36 19.75 -8.21
C GLN A 29 3.87 18.33 -7.91
N ALA A 30 5.17 18.10 -8.03
CA ALA A 30 5.80 16.83 -7.68
C ALA A 30 5.65 16.51 -6.18
N ALA A 31 5.80 17.47 -5.30
CA ALA A 31 5.61 17.28 -3.85
C ALA A 31 4.17 16.87 -3.50
N GLY A 32 3.18 17.42 -4.20
CA GLY A 32 1.76 17.03 -4.00
C GLY A 32 1.41 15.64 -4.51
N SER A 33 2.18 15.08 -5.44
CA SER A 33 1.93 13.76 -6.05
C SER A 33 2.84 12.63 -5.53
N SER A 34 3.91 12.96 -4.81
CA SER A 34 4.96 12.00 -4.45
C SER A 34 4.82 11.36 -3.07
N LEU A 35 3.90 11.82 -2.24
CA LEU A 35 3.60 11.19 -0.97
C LEU A 35 2.51 10.13 -1.19
N SER A 36 2.90 8.98 -1.75
CA SER A 36 2.11 7.75 -1.60
C SER A 36 2.22 7.29 -0.14
N TYR A 37 1.81 8.15 0.78
CA TYR A 37 1.67 7.81 2.18
C TYR A 37 0.42 6.93 2.31
N TYR A 38 0.60 5.76 2.88
CA TYR A 38 -0.52 4.92 3.26
C TYR A 38 -1.05 5.44 4.58
N LEU A 39 -2.29 5.88 4.59
CA LEU A 39 -2.99 6.29 5.80
C LEU A 39 -3.43 5.05 6.58
N GLU A 40 -3.42 5.12 7.88
CA GLU A 40 -4.18 4.19 8.72
C GLU A 40 -5.65 4.61 8.78
N PRO A 41 -6.59 3.68 9.07
CA PRO A 41 -8.00 4.00 9.27
C PRO A 41 -8.22 5.16 10.24
N ARG A 42 -7.48 5.18 11.35
CA ARG A 42 -7.52 6.25 12.36
C ARG A 42 -7.11 7.61 11.81
N GLU A 43 -6.03 7.66 11.03
CA GLU A 43 -5.54 8.91 10.46
C GLU A 43 -6.55 9.49 9.48
N TYR A 44 -7.14 8.62 8.64
CA TYR A 44 -8.19 9.02 7.72
C TYR A 44 -9.41 9.58 8.45
N LEU A 45 -9.90 8.89 9.48
CA LEU A 45 -11.08 9.31 10.25
C LEU A 45 -10.85 10.61 11.04
N ALA A 46 -9.59 10.93 11.38
CA ALA A 46 -9.23 12.13 12.09
C ALA A 46 -9.14 13.39 11.21
N ASP A 47 -9.07 13.23 9.88
CA ASP A 47 -8.88 14.34 8.94
C ASP A 47 -10.04 14.45 7.92
N PRO A 48 -11.09 15.25 8.22
CA PRO A 48 -12.19 15.46 7.29
C PRO A 48 -11.81 16.12 5.96
N THR A 49 -10.61 16.70 5.84
CA THR A 49 -10.16 17.33 4.59
C THR A 49 -9.82 16.30 3.50
N LEU A 50 -9.68 15.03 3.89
CA LEU A 50 -9.44 13.93 2.97
C LEU A 50 -10.71 13.48 2.23
N GLU A 51 -11.89 13.88 2.69
CA GLU A 51 -13.14 13.62 2.00
C GLU A 51 -13.14 14.27 0.60
N GLY A 52 -13.61 13.53 -0.39
CA GLY A 52 -13.62 13.95 -1.79
C GLY A 52 -12.26 13.83 -2.49
N THR A 53 -11.17 13.58 -1.76
CA THR A 53 -9.84 13.39 -2.34
C THR A 53 -9.54 11.92 -2.63
N ARG A 54 -8.51 11.66 -3.45
CA ARG A 54 -7.99 10.31 -3.66
C ARG A 54 -7.08 9.94 -2.51
N VAL A 55 -7.40 8.84 -1.86
CA VAL A 55 -6.68 8.34 -0.68
C VAL A 55 -6.21 6.91 -0.87
N ARG A 56 -5.21 6.52 -0.10
CA ARG A 56 -4.74 5.15 0.05
C ARG A 56 -4.74 4.80 1.53
N VAL A 57 -5.59 3.87 1.92
CA VAL A 57 -5.70 3.45 3.32
C VAL A 57 -5.30 1.99 3.45
N ALA A 58 -4.38 1.70 4.35
CA ALA A 58 -3.95 0.35 4.67
C ALA A 58 -4.66 -0.14 5.93
N GLY A 59 -5.12 -1.39 5.91
CA GLY A 59 -5.77 -2.01 7.06
C GLY A 59 -6.01 -3.50 6.83
N ARG A 60 -6.47 -4.20 7.87
CA ARG A 60 -6.85 -5.61 7.77
C ARG A 60 -8.34 -5.73 7.50
N VAL A 61 -8.72 -6.65 6.62
CA VAL A 61 -10.14 -6.92 6.31
C VAL A 61 -10.82 -7.57 7.51
N ASP A 62 -11.93 -6.99 7.96
CA ASP A 62 -12.84 -7.66 8.89
C ASP A 62 -13.73 -8.62 8.11
N GLY A 63 -13.42 -9.92 8.22
CA GLY A 63 -14.10 -10.97 7.47
C GLY A 63 -15.60 -11.07 7.76
N ASP A 64 -16.04 -10.68 8.97
CA ASP A 64 -17.43 -10.75 9.38
C ASP A 64 -18.30 -9.65 8.73
N THR A 65 -17.67 -8.62 8.17
CA THR A 65 -18.34 -7.47 7.56
C THR A 65 -18.41 -7.56 6.03
N VAL A 66 -17.79 -8.57 5.43
CA VAL A 66 -17.72 -8.71 3.97
C VAL A 66 -19.10 -9.00 3.38
N VAL A 67 -19.56 -8.08 2.56
CA VAL A 67 -20.80 -8.26 1.78
C VAL A 67 -20.43 -8.61 0.35
N GLU A 68 -20.96 -9.74 -0.13
CA GLU A 68 -20.70 -10.20 -1.49
C GLU A 68 -21.97 -10.17 -2.35
N VAL A 69 -21.80 -9.80 -3.61
CA VAL A 69 -22.81 -9.91 -4.64
C VAL A 69 -22.24 -10.74 -5.79
N ALA A 70 -22.91 -11.83 -6.10
CA ALA A 70 -22.47 -12.81 -7.11
C ALA A 70 -21.03 -13.33 -6.89
N GLY A 71 -20.64 -13.56 -5.63
CA GLY A 71 -19.31 -14.05 -5.27
C GLY A 71 -18.19 -13.00 -5.37
N ARG A 72 -18.55 -11.72 -5.41
CA ARG A 72 -17.62 -10.61 -5.46
C ARG A 72 -17.86 -9.69 -4.25
N PRO A 73 -16.84 -9.33 -3.47
CA PRO A 73 -16.99 -8.37 -2.40
C PRO A 73 -17.37 -7.00 -2.96
N VAL A 74 -18.42 -6.40 -2.42
CA VAL A 74 -18.91 -5.08 -2.79
C VAL A 74 -18.80 -4.08 -1.65
N ALA A 75 -18.77 -4.57 -0.39
CA ALA A 75 -18.56 -3.75 0.78
C ALA A 75 -17.89 -4.58 1.88
N PHE A 76 -17.06 -3.96 2.69
CA PHE A 76 -16.41 -4.55 3.85
C PHE A 76 -15.85 -3.45 4.74
N GLU A 77 -15.42 -3.79 5.93
CA GLU A 77 -14.66 -2.90 6.78
C GLU A 77 -13.19 -3.32 6.83
N ILE A 78 -12.32 -2.33 6.98
CA ILE A 78 -10.92 -2.54 7.33
C ILE A 78 -10.65 -1.92 8.68
N PHE A 79 -9.76 -2.52 9.44
CA PHE A 79 -9.33 -2.02 10.74
C PHE A 79 -7.81 -1.87 10.80
N GLY A 80 -7.37 -0.89 11.58
CA GLY A 80 -5.96 -0.62 11.88
C GLY A 80 -5.53 -1.27 13.21
N ASP A 81 -4.33 -0.95 13.63
CA ASP A 81 -3.72 -1.50 14.86
C ASP A 81 -4.50 -1.12 16.14
N ASN A 82 -5.26 -0.02 16.12
CA ASN A 82 -6.05 0.46 17.24
C ASN A 82 -7.53 0.03 17.18
N ASP A 83 -7.88 -0.92 16.31
CA ASP A 83 -9.25 -1.37 16.05
C ASP A 83 -10.20 -0.27 15.51
N ASP A 84 -9.62 0.82 14.99
CA ASP A 84 -10.37 1.86 14.28
C ASP A 84 -10.88 1.29 12.95
N ARG A 85 -12.20 1.31 12.75
CA ARG A 85 -12.87 0.67 11.61
C ARG A 85 -13.22 1.68 10.55
N LEU A 86 -12.94 1.35 9.30
CA LEU A 86 -13.23 2.17 8.14
C LEU A 86 -14.06 1.37 7.14
N ALA A 87 -15.22 1.91 6.78
CA ALA A 87 -16.08 1.29 5.77
C ALA A 87 -15.48 1.46 4.36
N VAL A 88 -15.49 0.39 3.59
CA VAL A 88 -15.04 0.36 2.20
C VAL A 88 -16.17 -0.13 1.33
N THR A 89 -16.51 0.66 0.31
CA THR A 89 -17.42 0.25 -0.77
C THR A 89 -16.56 0.00 -2.02
N PHE A 90 -16.67 -1.19 -2.61
CA PHE A 90 -15.90 -1.58 -3.78
C PHE A 90 -16.84 -1.76 -4.97
N GLU A 91 -16.92 -0.74 -5.80
CA GLU A 91 -17.88 -0.71 -6.92
C GLU A 91 -17.29 -1.33 -8.19
N GLU A 92 -16.04 -1.01 -8.50
CA GLU A 92 -15.36 -1.43 -9.71
C GLU A 92 -13.91 -1.87 -9.38
N GLY A 93 -13.32 -2.70 -10.24
CA GLY A 93 -11.93 -3.13 -10.11
C GLY A 93 -11.77 -4.66 -10.05
N VAL A 94 -10.54 -5.11 -9.97
CA VAL A 94 -10.19 -6.53 -9.85
C VAL A 94 -10.01 -6.88 -8.38
N VAL A 95 -10.72 -7.91 -7.93
CA VAL A 95 -10.52 -8.47 -6.59
C VAL A 95 -9.28 -9.36 -6.63
N PRO A 96 -8.26 -9.09 -5.80
CA PRO A 96 -7.08 -9.94 -5.73
C PRO A 96 -7.42 -11.35 -5.22
N ASN A 97 -6.73 -12.37 -5.74
CA ASN A 97 -6.98 -13.77 -5.37
C ASN A 97 -6.77 -14.09 -3.87
N LEU A 98 -6.01 -13.25 -3.17
CA LEU A 98 -5.72 -13.41 -1.74
C LEU A 98 -6.61 -12.54 -0.86
N PHE A 99 -7.66 -11.93 -1.42
CA PHE A 99 -8.64 -11.21 -0.63
C PHE A 99 -9.39 -12.17 0.28
N GLY A 100 -9.44 -11.87 1.57
CA GLY A 100 -10.12 -12.69 2.55
C GLY A 100 -10.01 -12.13 3.96
N PRO A 101 -10.58 -12.81 4.95
CA PRO A 101 -10.54 -12.40 6.35
C PRO A 101 -9.10 -12.15 6.82
N TYR A 102 -8.89 -11.04 7.52
CA TYR A 102 -7.60 -10.60 8.08
C TYR A 102 -6.49 -10.28 7.07
N ALA A 103 -6.78 -10.37 5.75
CA ALA A 103 -5.81 -9.97 4.75
C ALA A 103 -5.41 -8.50 4.94
N LEU A 104 -4.11 -8.20 4.90
CA LEU A 104 -3.61 -6.83 4.91
C LEU A 104 -3.82 -6.23 3.51
N VAL A 105 -4.72 -5.27 3.41
CA VAL A 105 -5.08 -4.64 2.15
C VAL A 105 -4.71 -3.15 2.16
N VAL A 106 -4.34 -2.66 0.99
CA VAL A 106 -4.32 -1.23 0.69
C VAL A 106 -5.50 -0.94 -0.21
N VAL A 107 -6.39 -0.13 0.30
CA VAL A 107 -7.58 0.36 -0.39
C VAL A 107 -7.24 1.69 -1.03
N GLU A 108 -7.38 1.79 -2.34
CA GLU A 108 -7.19 3.03 -3.07
C GLU A 108 -8.52 3.47 -3.69
N GLY A 109 -8.89 4.73 -3.48
CA GLY A 109 -10.15 5.24 -3.97
C GLY A 109 -10.44 6.67 -3.53
N ARG A 110 -11.71 7.05 -3.57
CA ARG A 110 -12.19 8.37 -3.14
C ARG A 110 -12.66 8.31 -1.70
N GLY A 111 -12.14 9.20 -0.86
CA GLY A 111 -12.62 9.40 0.50
C GLY A 111 -14.06 9.92 0.53
N VAL A 112 -14.87 9.36 1.44
CA VAL A 112 -16.22 9.81 1.75
C VAL A 112 -16.39 9.89 3.27
N ALA A 113 -17.45 10.51 3.75
CA ALA A 113 -17.70 10.60 5.19
C ALA A 113 -17.71 9.20 5.84
N GLY A 114 -16.75 8.93 6.70
CA GLY A 114 -16.62 7.67 7.43
C GLY A 114 -16.18 6.46 6.61
N GLY A 115 -15.72 6.63 5.35
CA GLY A 115 -15.36 5.50 4.52
C GLY A 115 -14.59 5.86 3.23
N VAL A 116 -14.37 4.85 2.40
CA VAL A 116 -13.72 4.99 1.09
C VAL A 116 -14.52 4.25 0.03
N VAL A 117 -14.81 4.92 -1.08
CA VAL A 117 -15.27 4.27 -2.31
C VAL A 117 -14.04 3.87 -3.10
N ALA A 118 -13.74 2.58 -3.07
CA ALA A 118 -12.53 1.99 -3.62
C ALA A 118 -12.72 1.61 -5.10
N ASP A 119 -11.69 1.88 -5.88
CA ASP A 119 -11.53 1.42 -7.26
C ASP A 119 -10.37 0.44 -7.43
N SER A 120 -9.49 0.32 -6.44
CA SER A 120 -8.36 -0.59 -6.44
C SER A 120 -8.11 -1.20 -5.05
N LEU A 121 -7.83 -2.50 -5.03
CA LEU A 121 -7.43 -3.25 -3.85
C LEU A 121 -6.06 -3.90 -4.11
N ILE A 122 -5.12 -3.70 -3.20
CA ILE A 122 -3.79 -4.28 -3.25
C ILE A 122 -3.59 -5.10 -1.99
N ILE A 123 -3.28 -6.39 -2.11
CA ILE A 123 -2.95 -7.24 -0.97
C ILE A 123 -1.45 -7.15 -0.70
N LYS A 124 -1.08 -6.88 0.54
CA LYS A 124 0.32 -6.98 0.99
C LYS A 124 0.54 -8.36 1.61
N HIS A 125 1.58 -9.04 1.16
CA HIS A 125 2.04 -10.26 1.82
C HIS A 125 2.80 -9.87 3.09
N GLU A 126 2.55 -10.57 4.18
CA GLU A 126 3.24 -10.35 5.46
C GLU A 126 4.70 -10.81 5.46
N ASP A 127 5.16 -11.49 4.41
CA ASP A 127 6.53 -12.02 4.28
C ASP A 127 7.62 -10.93 4.34
N GLU A 128 7.27 -9.65 4.20
CA GLU A 128 8.22 -8.55 4.33
C GLU A 128 8.50 -8.12 5.79
N PHE A 129 7.79 -8.67 6.78
CA PHE A 129 7.97 -8.32 8.20
C PHE A 129 8.74 -9.36 9.03
N PHE A 130 9.06 -10.52 8.47
CA PHE A 130 10.03 -11.38 9.13
C PHE A 130 11.41 -10.81 8.86
N SER A 131 11.92 -10.06 9.87
CA SER A 131 13.33 -9.69 9.96
C SER A 131 14.21 -10.88 9.61
N ASP A 132 15.31 -10.62 8.93
CA ASP A 132 16.36 -11.50 8.38
C ASP A 132 16.85 -12.71 9.24
N THR A 133 16.07 -13.18 10.19
CA THR A 133 16.41 -14.36 11.00
C THR A 133 15.23 -15.34 10.92
N PRO A 134 15.32 -16.37 10.06
CA PRO A 134 14.35 -17.46 10.13
C PRO A 134 14.42 -18.08 11.53
N PRO A 135 13.28 -18.43 12.15
CA PRO A 135 13.28 -19.11 13.43
C PRO A 135 14.13 -20.39 13.31
N SER A 136 15.05 -20.58 14.24
CA SER A 136 16.01 -21.68 14.26
C SER A 136 15.38 -23.08 14.22
N ASP A 137 14.07 -23.17 14.38
CA ASP A 137 13.32 -24.42 14.41
C ASP A 137 12.77 -24.84 13.01
N SER A 138 12.92 -23.99 11.99
CA SER A 138 12.49 -24.31 10.63
C SER A 138 13.51 -25.14 9.83
N ILE A 139 14.69 -25.42 10.41
CA ILE A 139 15.70 -26.30 9.84
C ILE A 139 15.65 -27.66 10.57
N SER A 140 14.50 -28.27 10.64
CA SER A 140 14.42 -29.72 10.75
C SER A 140 14.62 -30.29 9.36
N SER A 141 15.88 -30.28 8.95
CA SER A 141 16.34 -30.96 7.77
C SER A 141 16.09 -32.45 7.93
N HIS A 142 15.00 -32.94 7.39
CA HIS A 142 14.92 -34.30 6.92
C HIS A 142 15.67 -34.40 5.58
N PHE A 143 16.95 -34.02 5.63
CA PHE A 143 17.85 -34.37 4.55
C PHE A 143 18.25 -35.82 4.83
N VAL A 144 17.50 -36.76 4.28
CA VAL A 144 17.92 -38.15 4.21
C VAL A 144 19.05 -38.18 3.18
N ASP A 145 20.27 -38.34 3.61
CA ASP A 145 21.42 -38.55 2.75
C ASP A 145 21.20 -39.88 2.00
N PRO A 146 21.07 -39.88 0.66
CA PRO A 146 20.82 -41.07 -0.11
C PRO A 146 22.04 -42.03 -0.18
N THR A 147 23.14 -41.73 0.52
CA THR A 147 24.37 -42.53 0.54
C THR A 147 24.58 -43.34 1.81
N GLU A 148 23.65 -43.32 2.79
CA GLU A 148 23.77 -44.16 3.97
C GLU A 148 23.23 -45.58 3.66
N PRO A 149 24.07 -46.62 3.62
CA PRO A 149 23.63 -47.98 3.35
C PRO A 149 22.74 -48.45 4.51
N ALA A 150 21.58 -48.98 4.19
CA ALA A 150 20.66 -49.58 5.12
C ALA A 150 21.37 -50.64 5.96
N ASP A 151 21.50 -50.33 7.24
CA ASP A 151 22.06 -51.29 8.23
C ASP A 151 21.08 -52.48 8.36
N SER A 152 21.56 -53.66 8.04
CA SER A 152 20.81 -54.89 8.04
C SER A 152 20.42 -55.27 9.47
N PRO A 153 19.19 -55.76 9.74
CA PRO A 153 18.87 -56.31 11.06
C PRO A 153 19.61 -57.61 11.25
N GLY A 154 20.62 -57.54 12.17
CA GLY A 154 21.35 -58.70 12.63
C GLY A 154 20.43 -59.71 13.33
N SER A 155 20.38 -60.89 12.78
CA SER A 155 19.92 -62.11 13.40
C SER A 155 20.76 -62.42 14.65
N GLY A 156 20.12 -62.62 15.78
CA GLY A 156 20.72 -63.06 17.04
C GLY A 156 19.72 -63.85 17.79
N GLU A 157 20.04 -65.09 17.95
CA GLU A 157 19.46 -66.21 18.68
C GLU A 157 18.95 -65.86 20.06
#